data_a7b2098f071f2c050ca209ff2b6d455e
#
_entry.id   a7b2098f071f2c050ca209ff2b6d455e
#
_cell.length_a   1.000
_cell.length_b   1.000
_cell.length_c   1.000
_cell.angle_alpha   90.00
_cell.angle_beta   90.00
_cell.angle_gamma   90.00
#
_symmetry.space_group_name_H-M   'P 1'
#
loop_
_entity.id
_entity.type
_entity.pdbx_description
1 polymer ?
#
loop_
_entity_poly.entity_id
_entity_poly.type
_entity_poly.pdbx_seq_one_letter_code
_entity_poly.pdbx_strand_id
1 'polypeptide(L)'
;MGNNKNKFTAFSVIFIIIGMISLSYAAVPLYDLFCRTTGFGGTPVAKKDNINNTNINNIDIKVQFNSDVAGGLEWNFLPVERYKIVKTGSNTLAFYKAKNISDKEITGVASFNVTPLKVGKYFSKIECFCFEEQTLRAGEEVDMPVSFYIDPEIANDPNTQEVKTITLSYTFFNIDENKKNIGKINKDTTAQVK
;
A
#
# COMPACT_ATOMS: atom_id res chain seq x y z
N MET A 1 49.31 -9.06 35.79
CA MET A 1 48.45 -7.88 35.47
C MET A 1 47.78 -7.91 34.07
N GLY A 2 47.70 -9.03 33.38
CA GLY A 2 47.13 -9.11 32.00
C GLY A 2 45.64 -9.49 31.88
N ASN A 3 45.04 -10.09 32.90
CA ASN A 3 43.74 -10.73 32.79
C ASN A 3 42.52 -9.77 32.79
N ASN A 4 42.64 -8.57 33.36
CA ASN A 4 41.53 -7.62 33.41
C ASN A 4 41.34 -6.82 32.14
N LYS A 5 42.39 -6.58 31.36
CA LYS A 5 42.31 -5.88 30.08
C LYS A 5 41.56 -6.74 29.02
N ASN A 6 41.85 -8.05 29.01
CA ASN A 6 41.19 -8.97 28.10
C ASN A 6 39.69 -9.14 28.41
N LYS A 7 39.30 -9.13 29.66
CA LYS A 7 37.90 -9.16 30.11
C LYS A 7 37.16 -7.90 29.69
N PHE A 8 37.74 -6.73 29.83
CA PHE A 8 37.15 -5.47 29.41
C PHE A 8 36.95 -5.41 27.89
N THR A 9 37.95 -5.86 27.13
CA THR A 9 37.82 -5.94 25.67
C THR A 9 36.72 -6.93 25.24
N ALA A 10 36.63 -8.10 25.87
CA ALA A 10 35.57 -9.07 25.59
C ALA A 10 34.17 -8.50 25.88
N PHE A 11 33.99 -7.81 27.03
CA PHE A 11 32.73 -7.15 27.35
C PHE A 11 32.37 -6.05 26.35
N SER A 12 33.34 -5.26 25.90
CA SER A 12 33.15 -4.22 24.91
C SER A 12 32.68 -4.78 23.58
N VAL A 13 33.28 -5.88 23.10
CA VAL A 13 32.88 -6.56 21.86
C VAL A 13 31.47 -7.13 21.96
N ILE A 14 31.13 -7.80 23.07
CA ILE A 14 29.78 -8.34 23.29
C ILE A 14 28.74 -7.21 23.29
N PHE A 15 29.05 -6.09 23.97
CA PHE A 15 28.16 -4.93 24.01
C PHE A 15 27.88 -4.34 22.61
N ILE A 16 28.93 -4.25 21.77
CA ILE A 16 28.82 -3.77 20.39
C ILE A 16 27.94 -4.72 19.59
N ILE A 17 28.14 -6.03 19.69
CA ILE A 17 27.35 -7.03 18.96
C ILE A 17 25.86 -6.95 19.35
N ILE A 18 25.58 -6.87 20.67
CA ILE A 18 24.20 -6.72 21.16
C ILE A 18 23.59 -5.41 20.66
N GLY A 19 24.34 -4.32 20.66
CA GLY A 19 23.92 -3.01 20.16
C GLY A 19 23.55 -3.05 18.66
N MET A 20 24.37 -3.71 17.85
CA MET A 20 24.11 -3.87 16.41
C MET A 20 22.84 -4.70 16.14
N ILE A 21 22.66 -5.80 16.86
CA ILE A 21 21.47 -6.63 16.76
C ILE A 21 20.22 -5.84 17.17
N SER A 22 20.28 -5.14 18.29
CA SER A 22 19.19 -4.30 18.79
C SER A 22 18.81 -3.21 17.80
N LEU A 23 19.79 -2.53 17.19
CA LEU A 23 19.57 -1.50 16.18
C LEU A 23 18.92 -2.06 14.91
N SER A 24 19.33 -3.25 14.49
CA SER A 24 18.76 -3.94 13.35
C SER A 24 17.26 -4.25 13.55
N TYR A 25 16.89 -4.76 14.73
CA TYR A 25 15.47 -5.01 15.04
C TYR A 25 14.67 -3.73 15.23
N ALA A 26 15.28 -2.66 15.75
CA ALA A 26 14.62 -1.38 15.93
C ALA A 26 14.35 -0.63 14.60
N ALA A 27 15.11 -0.90 13.55
CA ALA A 27 14.98 -0.23 12.26
C ALA A 27 13.61 -0.49 11.61
N VAL A 28 13.07 -1.70 11.71
CA VAL A 28 11.79 -2.08 11.09
C VAL A 28 10.61 -1.30 11.68
N PRO A 29 10.37 -1.32 13.01
CA PRO A 29 9.26 -0.57 13.58
C PRO A 29 9.43 0.95 13.43
N LEU A 30 10.68 1.46 13.46
CA LEU A 30 10.94 2.88 13.25
C LEU A 30 10.60 3.32 11.82
N TYR A 31 10.94 2.50 10.83
CA TYR A 31 10.59 2.75 9.44
C TYR A 31 9.06 2.72 9.21
N ASP A 32 8.36 1.74 9.78
CA ASP A 32 6.90 1.66 9.71
C ASP A 32 6.22 2.89 10.35
N LEU A 33 6.71 3.31 11.52
CA LEU A 33 6.23 4.53 12.18
C LEU A 33 6.48 5.77 11.31
N PHE A 34 7.66 5.88 10.71
CA PHE A 34 8.00 6.98 9.80
C PHE A 34 7.07 7.01 8.58
N CYS A 35 6.84 5.87 7.92
CA CYS A 35 5.94 5.78 6.77
C CYS A 35 4.50 6.15 7.13
N ARG A 36 4.02 5.72 8.30
CA ARG A 36 2.66 6.05 8.78
C ARG A 36 2.49 7.52 9.12
N THR A 37 3.51 8.15 9.70
CA THR A 37 3.42 9.56 10.09
C THR A 37 3.64 10.52 8.94
N THR A 38 4.48 10.15 7.99
CA THR A 38 4.81 11.01 6.83
C THR A 38 3.99 10.70 5.59
N GLY A 39 3.28 9.55 5.54
CA GLY A 39 2.62 9.07 4.32
C GLY A 39 3.59 8.75 3.19
N PHE A 40 4.89 8.59 3.53
CA PHE A 40 5.93 8.29 2.55
C PHE A 40 5.70 6.90 1.95
N GLY A 41 5.85 6.78 0.64
CA GLY A 41 5.56 5.54 -0.08
C GLY A 41 4.11 5.39 -0.54
N GLY A 42 3.26 6.44 -0.42
CA GLY A 42 1.89 6.43 -0.91
C GLY A 42 0.93 5.55 -0.09
N THR A 43 1.31 5.22 1.14
CA THR A 43 0.43 4.50 2.07
C THR A 43 -0.64 5.44 2.61
N PRO A 44 -1.94 5.22 2.28
CA PRO A 44 -3.01 6.05 2.84
C PRO A 44 -3.18 5.77 4.34
N VAL A 45 -3.39 6.83 5.09
CA VAL A 45 -3.68 6.73 6.52
C VAL A 45 -5.17 6.42 6.69
N ALA A 46 -5.51 5.34 7.38
CA ALA A 46 -6.87 5.07 7.82
C ALA A 46 -7.22 6.06 8.94
N LYS A 47 -7.69 7.25 8.58
CA LYS A 47 -8.24 8.19 9.55
C LYS A 47 -9.67 7.76 9.86
N LYS A 48 -9.88 7.08 10.99
CA LYS A 48 -11.19 6.93 11.61
C LYS A 48 -11.51 8.22 12.35
N ASP A 49 -12.68 8.75 12.05
CA ASP A 49 -13.42 9.78 12.79
C ASP A 49 -12.95 11.24 12.69
N ASN A 50 -13.89 11.99 12.30
CA ASN A 50 -14.33 13.37 12.44
C ASN A 50 -14.52 14.11 11.12
N ILE A 51 -15.59 13.71 10.44
CA ILE A 51 -16.20 14.52 9.36
C ILE A 51 -17.02 15.64 10.02
N ASN A 52 -16.45 16.34 10.98
CA ASN A 52 -17.10 17.52 11.53
C ASN A 52 -16.12 18.68 11.60
N ASN A 53 -16.41 19.63 10.72
CA ASN A 53 -16.09 21.04 10.84
C ASN A 53 -14.89 21.60 10.12
N THR A 54 -15.27 22.53 9.36
CA THR A 54 -14.90 23.95 9.37
C THR A 54 -14.24 24.40 8.08
N ASN A 55 -14.77 25.48 7.52
CA ASN A 55 -14.18 26.51 6.64
C ASN A 55 -12.84 26.16 5.97
N ILE A 56 -12.83 25.02 5.30
CA ILE A 56 -11.66 24.53 4.62
C ILE A 56 -11.92 24.84 3.16
N ASN A 57 -10.98 25.44 2.49
CA ASN A 57 -11.02 25.69 1.07
C ASN A 57 -11.19 24.38 0.33
N ASN A 58 -12.44 23.99 0.08
CA ASN A 58 -12.75 22.82 -0.73
C ASN A 58 -12.33 23.12 -2.15
N ILE A 59 -11.29 22.45 -2.59
CA ILE A 59 -10.78 22.52 -3.96
C ILE A 59 -11.25 21.32 -4.75
N ASP A 60 -11.41 21.51 -6.06
CA ASP A 60 -11.68 20.44 -6.99
C ASP A 60 -10.38 19.75 -7.38
N ILE A 61 -10.31 18.43 -7.17
CA ILE A 61 -9.17 17.58 -7.54
C ILE A 61 -9.64 16.52 -8.53
N LYS A 62 -8.89 16.36 -9.60
CA LYS A 62 -9.10 15.29 -10.57
C LYS A 62 -8.48 14.00 -10.03
N VAL A 63 -9.30 13.00 -9.74
CA VAL A 63 -8.84 11.65 -9.40
C VAL A 63 -8.90 10.79 -10.65
N GLN A 64 -7.76 10.28 -11.08
CA GLN A 64 -7.63 9.31 -12.17
C GLN A 64 -7.59 7.90 -11.59
N PHE A 65 -8.23 6.96 -12.27
CA PHE A 65 -8.29 5.56 -11.89
C PHE A 65 -7.49 4.72 -12.88
N ASN A 66 -6.50 4.01 -12.38
CA ASN A 66 -5.70 3.07 -13.14
C ASN A 66 -5.92 1.65 -12.62
N SER A 67 -5.84 0.67 -13.51
CA SER A 67 -6.03 -0.74 -13.20
C SER A 67 -5.04 -1.57 -13.99
N ASP A 68 -4.36 -2.46 -13.29
CA ASP A 68 -3.40 -3.38 -13.87
C ASP A 68 -3.65 -4.80 -13.35
N VAL A 69 -3.24 -5.78 -14.13
CA VAL A 69 -3.27 -7.20 -13.77
C VAL A 69 -1.88 -7.76 -13.98
N ALA A 70 -1.29 -8.31 -12.92
CA ALA A 70 0.02 -8.96 -13.00
C ALA A 70 -0.05 -10.24 -13.85
N GLY A 71 1.08 -10.61 -14.46
CA GLY A 71 1.18 -11.82 -15.27
C GLY A 71 0.72 -13.07 -14.52
N GLY A 72 0.05 -13.98 -15.21
CA GLY A 72 -0.49 -15.22 -14.64
C GLY A 72 -1.87 -15.12 -14.03
N LEU A 73 -2.49 -13.94 -14.00
CA LEU A 73 -3.89 -13.76 -13.62
C LEU A 73 -4.72 -13.47 -14.86
N GLU A 74 -5.54 -14.41 -15.26
CA GLU A 74 -6.41 -14.30 -16.44
C GLU A 74 -7.71 -13.55 -16.10
N TRP A 75 -7.56 -12.29 -15.65
CA TRP A 75 -8.67 -11.40 -15.36
C TRP A 75 -8.64 -10.18 -16.29
N ASN A 76 -9.81 -9.69 -16.61
CA ASN A 76 -9.98 -8.35 -17.17
C ASN A 76 -10.43 -7.43 -16.04
N PHE A 77 -9.58 -6.45 -15.70
CA PHE A 77 -9.82 -5.53 -14.59
C PHE A 77 -9.74 -4.09 -15.09
N LEU A 78 -10.85 -3.38 -15.03
CA LEU A 78 -10.96 -2.02 -15.58
C LEU A 78 -11.76 -1.10 -14.65
N PRO A 79 -11.40 0.19 -14.53
CA PRO A 79 -12.24 1.17 -13.87
C PRO A 79 -13.48 1.47 -14.73
N VAL A 80 -14.63 1.64 -14.10
CA VAL A 80 -15.86 2.04 -14.78
C VAL A 80 -15.74 3.46 -15.33
N GLU A 81 -15.11 4.35 -14.55
CA GLU A 81 -14.79 5.73 -14.94
C GLU A 81 -13.27 5.90 -14.95
N ARG A 82 -12.73 6.54 -15.98
CA ARG A 82 -11.27 6.78 -16.05
C ARG A 82 -10.80 7.88 -15.11
N TYR A 83 -11.66 8.82 -14.79
CA TYR A 83 -11.39 9.89 -13.83
C TYR A 83 -12.69 10.45 -13.27
N LYS A 84 -12.57 11.10 -12.11
CA LYS A 84 -13.65 11.83 -11.46
C LYS A 84 -13.12 13.13 -10.87
N ILE A 85 -13.87 14.23 -11.03
CA ILE A 85 -13.57 15.47 -10.35
C ILE A 85 -14.29 15.43 -9.00
N VAL A 86 -13.52 15.53 -7.92
CA VAL A 86 -14.03 15.42 -6.57
C VAL A 86 -13.65 16.65 -5.75
N LYS A 87 -14.54 17.06 -4.88
CA LYS A 87 -14.23 18.10 -3.89
C LYS A 87 -13.53 17.47 -2.70
N THR A 88 -12.45 18.11 -2.25
CA THR A 88 -11.83 17.73 -0.99
C THR A 88 -12.84 17.83 0.15
N GLY A 89 -12.73 16.99 1.17
CA GLY A 89 -13.66 16.97 2.29
C GLY A 89 -14.95 16.15 2.05
N SER A 90 -15.13 15.58 0.87
CA SER A 90 -16.30 14.75 0.57
C SER A 90 -15.93 13.27 0.36
N ASN A 91 -16.78 12.38 0.87
CA ASN A 91 -16.68 10.96 0.55
C ASN A 91 -17.09 10.73 -0.90
N THR A 92 -16.25 10.01 -1.61
CA THR A 92 -16.48 9.71 -3.03
C THR A 92 -16.43 8.22 -3.26
N LEU A 93 -17.36 7.73 -4.07
CA LEU A 93 -17.44 6.34 -4.49
C LEU A 93 -17.02 6.22 -5.96
N ALA A 94 -16.17 5.24 -6.24
CA ALA A 94 -15.78 4.82 -7.59
C ALA A 94 -15.96 3.31 -7.71
N PHE A 95 -16.07 2.82 -8.94
CA PHE A 95 -16.26 1.41 -9.22
C PHE A 95 -15.22 0.91 -10.21
N TYR A 96 -14.76 -0.31 -9.95
CA TYR A 96 -13.99 -1.11 -10.87
C TYR A 96 -14.78 -2.37 -11.23
N LYS A 97 -14.52 -2.91 -12.41
CA LYS A 97 -15.05 -4.19 -12.85
C LYS A 97 -13.93 -5.19 -12.98
N ALA A 98 -14.11 -6.35 -12.37
CA ALA A 98 -13.24 -7.49 -12.55
C ALA A 98 -14.01 -8.63 -13.20
N LYS A 99 -13.42 -9.27 -14.22
CA LYS A 99 -13.98 -10.43 -14.91
C LYS A 99 -12.90 -11.48 -15.07
N ASN A 100 -13.19 -12.68 -14.59
CA ASN A 100 -12.36 -13.84 -14.88
C ASN A 100 -12.63 -14.33 -16.31
N ILE A 101 -11.61 -14.25 -17.18
CA ILE A 101 -11.71 -14.67 -18.58
C ILE A 101 -11.22 -16.09 -18.83
N SER A 102 -10.80 -16.80 -17.76
CA SER A 102 -10.36 -18.19 -17.84
C SER A 102 -11.53 -19.18 -17.69
N ASP A 103 -11.24 -20.44 -17.91
CA ASP A 103 -12.16 -21.58 -17.77
C ASP A 103 -12.20 -22.19 -16.37
N LYS A 104 -11.48 -21.62 -15.41
CA LYS A 104 -11.35 -22.11 -14.04
C LYS A 104 -11.52 -20.98 -13.02
N GLU A 105 -11.78 -21.37 -11.78
CA GLU A 105 -11.80 -20.46 -10.66
C GLU A 105 -10.39 -19.99 -10.36
N ILE A 106 -10.20 -18.69 -10.16
CA ILE A 106 -8.91 -18.07 -9.82
C ILE A 106 -9.11 -17.11 -8.66
N THR A 107 -8.15 -17.12 -7.73
CA THR A 107 -8.10 -16.20 -6.59
C THR A 107 -7.02 -15.15 -6.80
N GLY A 108 -7.43 -13.89 -6.72
CA GLY A 108 -6.57 -12.71 -6.85
C GLY A 108 -6.56 -11.87 -5.58
N VAL A 109 -5.45 -11.18 -5.35
CA VAL A 109 -5.31 -10.16 -4.32
C VAL A 109 -4.94 -8.83 -4.96
N ALA A 110 -5.57 -7.76 -4.51
CA ALA A 110 -5.31 -6.42 -5.02
C ALA A 110 -4.29 -5.67 -4.14
N SER A 111 -3.35 -5.01 -4.79
CA SER A 111 -2.54 -3.95 -4.19
C SER A 111 -2.96 -2.61 -4.77
N PHE A 112 -2.80 -1.53 -4.02
CA PHE A 112 -3.11 -0.20 -4.52
C PHE A 112 -2.02 0.80 -4.16
N ASN A 113 -1.93 1.86 -4.96
CA ASN A 113 -1.00 2.96 -4.78
C ASN A 113 -1.64 4.29 -5.16
N VAL A 114 -1.19 5.36 -4.52
CA VAL A 114 -1.63 6.74 -4.78
C VAL A 114 -0.45 7.57 -5.27
N THR A 115 -0.62 8.24 -6.40
CA THR A 115 0.42 9.08 -7.01
C THR A 115 -0.12 10.50 -7.22
N PRO A 116 0.67 11.55 -6.91
CA PRO A 116 2.06 11.54 -6.39
C PRO A 116 2.14 11.08 -4.93
N LEU A 117 3.24 10.45 -4.54
CA LEU A 117 3.43 9.89 -3.20
C LEU A 117 3.21 10.89 -2.06
N LYS A 118 3.53 12.17 -2.29
CA LYS A 118 3.39 13.26 -1.32
C LYS A 118 1.94 13.53 -0.90
N VAL A 119 0.96 13.10 -1.68
CA VAL A 119 -0.46 13.27 -1.34
C VAL A 119 -1.02 12.07 -0.56
N GLY A 120 -0.27 10.99 -0.41
CA GLY A 120 -0.72 9.77 0.27
C GLY A 120 -1.25 10.01 1.69
N LYS A 121 -0.66 10.97 2.43
CA LYS A 121 -1.12 11.33 3.78
C LYS A 121 -2.48 12.04 3.81
N TYR A 122 -2.91 12.63 2.71
CA TYR A 122 -4.21 13.31 2.55
C TYR A 122 -5.26 12.44 1.88
N PHE A 123 -4.87 11.27 1.36
CA PHE A 123 -5.77 10.35 0.71
C PHE A 123 -6.15 9.22 1.67
N SER A 124 -7.38 9.25 2.17
CA SER A 124 -7.90 8.20 3.05
C SER A 124 -8.87 7.32 2.30
N LYS A 125 -8.59 6.04 2.28
CA LYS A 125 -9.48 5.01 1.78
C LYS A 125 -10.36 4.50 2.92
N ILE A 126 -11.67 4.59 2.75
CA ILE A 126 -12.65 4.25 3.78
C ILE A 126 -13.00 2.77 3.69
N GLU A 127 -13.41 2.31 2.51
CA GLU A 127 -13.75 0.92 2.25
C GLU A 127 -13.14 0.47 0.92
N CYS A 128 -12.70 -0.78 0.86
CA CYS A 128 -12.08 -1.34 -0.32
C CYS A 128 -12.14 -2.87 -0.33
N PHE A 129 -12.37 -3.40 -1.50
CA PHE A 129 -12.27 -4.83 -1.80
C PHE A 129 -10.84 -5.39 -1.67
N CYS A 130 -9.81 -4.55 -1.63
CA CYS A 130 -8.41 -4.97 -1.69
C CYS A 130 -7.84 -5.52 -0.37
N PHE A 131 -8.62 -5.55 0.71
CA PHE A 131 -8.18 -6.15 1.96
C PHE A 131 -8.42 -7.65 2.04
N GLU A 132 -9.22 -8.20 1.12
CA GLU A 132 -9.57 -9.61 1.09
C GLU A 132 -9.15 -10.25 -0.22
N GLU A 133 -8.89 -11.56 -0.17
CA GLU A 133 -8.69 -12.36 -1.36
C GLU A 133 -10.01 -12.43 -2.14
N GLN A 134 -9.97 -12.15 -3.43
CA GLN A 134 -11.14 -12.20 -4.30
C GLN A 134 -11.07 -13.46 -5.16
N THR A 135 -12.07 -14.32 -5.04
CA THR A 135 -12.16 -15.54 -5.84
C THR A 135 -13.29 -15.39 -6.85
N LEU A 136 -12.96 -15.47 -8.14
CA LEU A 136 -13.93 -15.42 -9.24
C LEU A 136 -13.98 -16.75 -9.94
N ARG A 137 -15.21 -17.26 -10.15
CA ARG A 137 -15.46 -18.46 -10.97
C ARG A 137 -15.17 -18.20 -12.42
N ALA A 138 -15.07 -19.25 -13.20
CA ALA A 138 -14.91 -19.15 -14.65
C ALA A 138 -15.99 -18.25 -15.28
N GLY A 139 -15.57 -17.18 -15.99
CA GLY A 139 -16.45 -16.22 -16.64
C GLY A 139 -17.19 -15.25 -15.72
N GLU A 140 -17.00 -15.33 -14.40
CA GLU A 140 -17.67 -14.46 -13.43
C GLU A 140 -17.19 -13.02 -13.55
N GLU A 141 -18.14 -12.08 -13.44
CA GLU A 141 -17.90 -10.64 -13.46
C GLU A 141 -18.48 -10.01 -12.19
N VAL A 142 -17.69 -9.15 -11.52
CA VAL A 142 -18.11 -8.46 -10.30
C VAL A 142 -17.78 -6.99 -10.36
N ASP A 143 -18.64 -6.17 -9.76
CA ASP A 143 -18.40 -4.75 -9.53
C ASP A 143 -17.72 -4.57 -8.17
N MET A 144 -16.62 -3.84 -8.14
CA MET A 144 -15.78 -3.60 -6.98
C MET A 144 -15.85 -2.14 -6.55
N PRO A 145 -16.62 -1.78 -5.52
CA PRO A 145 -16.72 -0.41 -5.02
C PRO A 145 -15.45 0.00 -4.26
N VAL A 146 -15.04 1.24 -4.45
CA VAL A 146 -13.97 1.90 -3.70
C VAL A 146 -14.50 3.22 -3.15
N SER A 147 -14.54 3.33 -1.83
CA SER A 147 -14.89 4.56 -1.14
C SER A 147 -13.62 5.24 -0.63
N PHE A 148 -13.45 6.52 -0.97
CA PHE A 148 -12.28 7.28 -0.58
C PHE A 148 -12.63 8.73 -0.22
N TYR A 149 -11.73 9.35 0.52
CA TYR A 149 -11.81 10.72 1.01
C TYR A 149 -10.49 11.42 0.80
N ILE A 150 -10.55 12.68 0.35
CA ILE A 150 -9.37 13.53 0.21
C ILE A 150 -9.47 14.62 1.28
N ASP A 151 -8.46 14.66 2.16
CA ASP A 151 -8.40 15.63 3.25
C ASP A 151 -8.22 17.04 2.68
N PRO A 152 -9.08 18.00 3.04
CA PRO A 152 -8.95 19.38 2.60
C PRO A 152 -7.64 20.06 3.00
N GLU A 153 -6.93 19.56 4.00
CA GLU A 153 -5.59 20.05 4.38
C GLU A 153 -4.58 20.00 3.23
N ILE A 154 -4.82 19.18 2.21
CA ILE A 154 -4.01 19.14 0.97
C ILE A 154 -3.90 20.53 0.30
N ALA A 155 -4.92 21.37 0.44
CA ALA A 155 -4.94 22.72 -0.12
C ALA A 155 -4.03 23.70 0.63
N ASN A 156 -3.76 23.44 1.90
CA ASN A 156 -3.02 24.33 2.79
C ASN A 156 -1.52 23.96 2.88
N ASP A 157 -1.13 22.74 2.47
CA ASP A 157 0.28 22.31 2.48
C ASP A 157 1.02 22.85 1.26
N PRO A 158 2.07 23.69 1.45
CA PRO A 158 2.86 24.23 0.34
C PRO A 158 3.45 23.18 -0.61
N ASN A 159 3.68 21.96 -0.11
CA ASN A 159 4.23 20.86 -0.91
C ASN A 159 3.19 20.17 -1.81
N THR A 160 1.90 20.41 -1.59
CA THR A 160 0.81 19.74 -2.31
C THR A 160 -0.14 20.69 -3.01
N GLN A 161 -0.04 22.00 -2.80
CA GLN A 161 -0.91 23.03 -3.41
C GLN A 161 -0.94 22.95 -4.94
N GLU A 162 0.18 22.59 -5.58
CA GLU A 162 0.24 22.45 -7.03
C GLU A 162 -0.44 21.18 -7.55
N VAL A 163 -0.78 20.23 -6.69
CA VAL A 163 -1.34 18.93 -7.10
C VAL A 163 -2.82 19.10 -7.41
N LYS A 164 -3.15 19.09 -8.69
CA LYS A 164 -4.54 19.12 -9.20
C LYS A 164 -5.03 17.74 -9.64
N THR A 165 -4.14 16.77 -9.77
CA THR A 165 -4.46 15.43 -10.23
C THR A 165 -3.83 14.40 -9.31
N ILE A 166 -4.65 13.45 -8.86
CA ILE A 166 -4.22 12.29 -8.07
C ILE A 166 -4.57 11.04 -8.88
N THR A 167 -3.66 10.08 -8.95
CA THR A 167 -3.91 8.79 -9.60
C THR A 167 -4.00 7.70 -8.54
N LEU A 168 -5.13 7.02 -8.52
CA LEU A 168 -5.36 5.81 -7.73
C LEU A 168 -5.18 4.61 -8.64
N SER A 169 -4.14 3.83 -8.40
CA SER A 169 -3.80 2.65 -9.19
C SER A 169 -4.05 1.39 -8.39
N TYR A 170 -4.71 0.42 -9.00
CA TYR A 170 -4.89 -0.92 -8.45
C TYR A 170 -4.21 -1.95 -9.33
N THR A 171 -3.54 -2.92 -8.72
CA THR A 171 -2.93 -4.05 -9.41
C THR A 171 -3.38 -5.35 -8.74
N PHE A 172 -3.95 -6.26 -9.53
CA PHE A 172 -4.28 -7.61 -9.06
C PHE A 172 -3.14 -8.60 -9.35
N PHE A 173 -2.91 -9.49 -8.39
CA PHE A 173 -1.92 -10.55 -8.43
C PHE A 173 -2.59 -11.91 -8.20
N ASN A 174 -2.09 -12.93 -8.90
CA ASN A 174 -2.51 -14.32 -8.66
C ASN A 174 -1.85 -14.85 -7.38
N ILE A 175 -2.66 -15.33 -6.43
CA ILE A 175 -2.16 -15.85 -5.14
C ILE A 175 -1.40 -17.16 -5.33
N ASP A 176 -1.87 -18.04 -6.20
CA ASP A 176 -1.27 -19.36 -6.40
C ASP A 176 0.12 -19.26 -7.01
N GLU A 177 0.34 -18.32 -7.93
CA GLU A 177 1.68 -18.05 -8.47
C GLU A 177 2.61 -17.41 -7.46
N ASN A 178 2.12 -16.50 -6.66
CA ASN A 178 2.93 -15.88 -5.60
C ASN A 178 3.38 -16.92 -4.57
N LYS A 179 2.52 -17.82 -4.14
CA LYS A 179 2.88 -18.93 -3.23
C LYS A 179 3.92 -19.85 -3.85
N LYS A 180 3.83 -20.15 -5.16
CA LYS A 180 4.81 -20.96 -5.89
C LYS A 180 6.18 -20.28 -6.02
N ASN A 181 6.19 -18.98 -6.28
CA ASN A 181 7.43 -18.22 -6.43
C ASN A 181 8.16 -18.05 -5.09
N ILE A 182 7.46 -17.78 -4.01
CA ILE A 182 8.03 -17.74 -2.64
C ILE A 182 8.59 -19.12 -2.26
N GLY A 183 7.89 -20.20 -2.58
CA GLY A 183 8.37 -21.57 -2.35
C GLY A 183 9.61 -21.96 -3.15
N LYS A 184 9.81 -21.40 -4.34
CA LYS A 184 11.04 -21.59 -5.14
C LYS A 184 12.22 -20.82 -4.56
N ILE A 185 12.05 -19.56 -4.20
CA ILE A 185 13.10 -18.73 -3.60
C ILE A 185 13.62 -19.37 -2.30
N ASN A 186 12.75 -19.89 -1.46
CA ASN A 186 13.14 -20.57 -0.23
C ASN A 186 13.91 -21.89 -0.48
N LYS A 187 13.61 -22.63 -1.55
CA LYS A 187 14.33 -23.84 -1.94
C LYS A 187 15.74 -23.54 -2.48
N ASP A 188 15.86 -22.51 -3.30
CA ASP A 188 17.15 -22.12 -3.89
C ASP A 188 18.11 -21.54 -2.84
N THR A 189 17.57 -20.80 -1.86
CA THR A 189 18.37 -20.29 -0.73
C THR A 189 18.86 -21.43 0.19
N THR A 190 18.07 -22.50 0.35
CA THR A 190 18.48 -23.65 1.17
C THR A 190 19.49 -24.56 0.44
N ALA A 191 19.50 -24.55 -0.88
CA ALA A 191 20.44 -25.32 -1.69
C ALA A 191 21.83 -24.69 -1.78
N GLN A 192 21.96 -23.39 -1.55
CA GLN A 192 23.24 -22.66 -1.56
C GLN A 192 23.99 -22.67 -0.21
N VAL A 193 23.39 -23.20 0.85
CA VAL A 193 23.97 -23.25 2.22
C VAL A 193 24.46 -24.67 2.58
N LYS A 194 24.64 -25.54 1.59
CA LYS A 194 25.15 -26.91 1.84
C LYS A 194 26.50 -27.13 1.21
#